data_541e6cb4b533ab7d78116a1b1df906ed
#
_entry.id   541e6cb4b533ab7d78116a1b1df906ed
#
_cell.length_a   1.000
_cell.length_b   1.000
_cell.length_c   1.000
_cell.angle_alpha   90.00
_cell.angle_beta   90.00
_cell.angle_gamma   90.00
#
_symmetry.space_group_name_H-M   'P 1'
#
loop_
_entity.id
_entity.type
_entity.pdbx_description
1 polymer ?
#
loop_
_entity_poly.entity_id
_entity_poly.type
_entity_poly.pdbx_seq_one_letter_code
_entity_poly.pdbx_strand_id
1 'polypeptide(L)'
;FNPPQEPVMPIAHINGHEMYYEVHGDGPPAVYIGGWDTFCHGRSHYLARGMTDQYSTVIIDYRGLGESTDDYSVPASTQLFADDIIGLLDHLNMKSVYFVGLVGIGACIGQWVAVKRPDLVRCMVNMGCWTWADPMLSDHLQAFGDIHEHAGFHAFQSMVASLSFKPDYYNANREKLLGSGGVWGALEGRIQTHLRFVQACRGHDIRSHLGDIEAPTLVIHAGEDIITGPRTTKLLEEGLRNS
;
A
#
# COMPACT_ATOMS: atom_id res chain seq x y z
N PHE A 1 -13.68 -9.25 40.74
CA PHE A 1 -12.51 -9.12 39.86
C PHE A 1 -12.88 -9.81 38.58
N ASN A 2 -13.31 -9.07 37.56
CA ASN A 2 -13.34 -9.56 36.20
C ASN A 2 -11.89 -9.56 35.69
N PRO A 3 -11.37 -10.64 35.12
CA PRO A 3 -10.09 -10.59 34.44
C PRO A 3 -10.14 -9.51 33.36
N PRO A 4 -9.03 -8.83 33.07
CA PRO A 4 -9.00 -7.91 31.94
C PRO A 4 -9.42 -8.72 30.72
N GLN A 5 -10.46 -8.27 30.01
CA GLN A 5 -10.80 -8.82 28.72
C GLN A 5 -9.56 -8.65 27.82
N GLU A 6 -9.05 -9.74 27.28
CA GLU A 6 -8.04 -9.66 26.24
C GLU A 6 -8.59 -8.74 25.15
N PRO A 7 -7.79 -7.79 24.65
CA PRO A 7 -8.25 -6.94 23.56
C PRO A 7 -8.67 -7.86 22.41
N VAL A 8 -9.93 -7.76 22.01
CA VAL A 8 -10.44 -8.47 20.85
C VAL A 8 -9.58 -7.98 19.67
N MET A 9 -8.74 -8.85 19.15
CA MET A 9 -7.94 -8.51 17.97
C MET A 9 -8.91 -8.20 16.82
N PRO A 10 -8.84 -7.02 16.20
CA PRO A 10 -9.75 -6.63 15.15
C PRO A 10 -9.40 -7.39 13.85
N ILE A 11 -9.94 -8.59 13.74
CA ILE A 11 -9.84 -9.45 12.55
C ILE A 11 -11.21 -9.49 11.88
N ALA A 12 -11.24 -9.20 10.59
CA ALA A 12 -12.42 -9.36 9.75
C ALA A 12 -12.21 -10.49 8.75
N HIS A 13 -13.23 -11.31 8.54
CA HIS A 13 -13.21 -12.32 7.47
C HIS A 13 -13.64 -11.66 6.15
N ILE A 14 -12.67 -11.36 5.29
CA ILE A 14 -12.86 -10.61 4.05
C ILE A 14 -12.35 -11.44 2.87
N ASN A 15 -13.17 -11.64 1.87
CA ASN A 15 -12.80 -12.30 0.60
C ASN A 15 -11.98 -13.59 0.78
N GLY A 16 -12.40 -14.44 1.72
CA GLY A 16 -11.80 -15.77 1.95
C GLY A 16 -10.50 -15.75 2.75
N HIS A 17 -10.14 -14.64 3.40
CA HIS A 17 -9.01 -14.59 4.33
C HIS A 17 -9.36 -13.82 5.60
N GLU A 18 -8.56 -13.99 6.64
CA GLU A 18 -8.63 -13.20 7.85
C GLU A 18 -7.76 -11.97 7.67
N MET A 19 -8.38 -10.78 7.76
CA MET A 19 -7.73 -9.50 7.59
C MET A 19 -7.65 -8.78 8.93
N TYR A 20 -6.43 -8.53 9.40
CA TYR A 20 -6.19 -7.70 10.57
C TYR A 20 -6.25 -6.21 10.18
N TYR A 21 -6.93 -5.42 11.00
CA TYR A 21 -7.02 -3.98 10.81
C TYR A 21 -7.03 -3.26 12.16
N GLU A 22 -6.74 -1.99 12.14
CA GLU A 22 -6.89 -1.10 13.28
C GLU A 22 -7.62 0.16 12.84
N VAL A 23 -8.36 0.78 13.78
CA VAL A 23 -9.00 2.07 13.58
C VAL A 23 -8.49 3.02 14.65
N HIS A 24 -7.91 4.14 14.24
CA HIS A 24 -7.31 5.12 15.12
C HIS A 24 -7.93 6.50 14.94
N GLY A 25 -8.14 7.19 16.07
CA GLY A 25 -8.72 8.54 16.10
C GLY A 25 -10.23 8.59 15.94
N ASP A 26 -10.76 9.79 16.03
CA ASP A 26 -12.17 10.13 15.91
C ASP A 26 -12.34 11.18 14.81
N GLY A 27 -13.42 11.08 14.03
CA GLY A 27 -13.72 12.06 12.99
C GLY A 27 -14.19 11.44 11.69
N PRO A 28 -14.18 12.20 10.58
CA PRO A 28 -14.55 11.66 9.28
C PRO A 28 -13.70 10.44 8.90
N PRO A 29 -14.29 9.42 8.25
CA PRO A 29 -13.61 8.17 7.97
C PRO A 29 -12.48 8.35 6.94
N ALA A 30 -11.32 7.79 7.23
CA ALA A 30 -10.17 7.73 6.33
C ALA A 30 -9.63 6.30 6.27
N VAL A 31 -9.00 5.95 5.16
CA VAL A 31 -8.23 4.72 5.01
C VAL A 31 -6.82 5.05 4.53
N TYR A 32 -5.84 4.45 5.18
CA TYR A 32 -4.42 4.66 4.90
C TYR A 32 -3.79 3.36 4.44
N ILE A 33 -3.40 3.30 3.17
CA ILE A 33 -2.82 2.12 2.54
C ILE A 33 -1.41 2.48 2.04
N GLY A 34 -0.42 1.84 2.61
CA GLY A 34 0.99 2.12 2.30
C GLY A 34 1.62 1.18 1.27
N GLY A 35 2.96 1.13 1.27
CA GLY A 35 3.74 0.30 0.37
C GLY A 35 3.78 -1.20 0.74
N TRP A 36 4.69 -1.93 0.13
CA TRP A 36 4.78 -3.40 0.20
C TRP A 36 4.96 -3.99 1.60
N ASP A 37 5.54 -3.25 2.52
CA ASP A 37 5.79 -3.70 3.87
C ASP A 37 4.87 -3.08 4.90
N THR A 38 3.86 -2.36 4.44
CA THR A 38 2.94 -1.71 5.37
C THR A 38 2.06 -2.75 6.02
N PHE A 39 2.18 -2.83 7.32
CA PHE A 39 1.27 -3.55 8.19
C PHE A 39 1.08 -2.76 9.50
N CYS A 40 -0.05 -2.92 10.13
CA CYS A 40 -0.44 -2.07 11.24
C CYS A 40 -0.22 -2.69 12.61
N HIS A 41 -0.17 -4.00 12.71
CA HIS A 41 -0.07 -4.69 13.99
C HIS A 41 1.11 -4.17 14.83
N GLY A 42 0.80 -3.46 15.91
CA GLY A 42 1.80 -2.84 16.77
C GLY A 42 2.55 -1.64 16.16
N ARG A 43 2.10 -1.10 15.05
CA ARG A 43 2.81 -0.08 14.25
C ARG A 43 1.97 1.15 13.88
N SER A 44 1.05 1.57 14.73
CA SER A 44 0.24 2.79 14.51
C SER A 44 1.07 4.04 14.20
N HIS A 45 2.37 4.04 14.53
CA HIS A 45 3.28 5.14 14.22
C HIS A 45 3.59 5.31 12.72
N TYR A 46 3.19 4.40 11.85
CA TYR A 46 3.26 4.59 10.39
C TYR A 46 2.25 5.59 9.85
N LEU A 47 1.21 5.91 10.62
CA LEU A 47 0.26 6.93 10.22
C LEU A 47 0.94 8.30 10.11
N ALA A 48 0.52 9.07 9.11
CA ALA A 48 0.98 10.44 8.97
C ALA A 48 0.59 11.27 10.19
N ARG A 49 1.49 12.16 10.62
CA ARG A 49 1.27 13.02 11.79
C ARG A 49 -0.03 13.81 11.63
N GLY A 50 -0.85 13.83 12.68
CA GLY A 50 -2.10 14.57 12.72
C GLY A 50 -3.29 13.88 12.05
N MET A 51 -3.09 12.74 11.39
CA MET A 51 -4.24 12.00 10.82
C MET A 51 -5.22 11.57 11.91
N THR A 52 -4.72 10.97 12.98
CA THR A 52 -5.55 10.47 14.09
C THR A 52 -6.18 11.57 14.94
N ASP A 53 -5.67 12.81 14.81
CA ASP A 53 -6.24 13.98 15.51
C ASP A 53 -7.50 14.51 14.80
N GLN A 54 -7.68 14.19 13.51
CA GLN A 54 -8.72 14.76 12.67
C GLN A 54 -9.61 13.71 12.00
N TYR A 55 -9.15 12.47 11.87
CA TYR A 55 -9.84 11.41 11.13
C TYR A 55 -9.92 10.12 11.94
N SER A 56 -11.02 9.40 11.75
CA SER A 56 -11.11 7.98 12.12
C SER A 56 -10.42 7.17 11.02
N THR A 57 -9.16 6.79 11.24
CA THR A 57 -8.27 6.24 10.20
C THR A 57 -8.14 4.73 10.32
N VAL A 58 -8.53 4.03 9.26
CA VAL A 58 -8.32 2.58 9.11
C VAL A 58 -6.95 2.32 8.53
N ILE A 59 -6.19 1.42 9.15
CA ILE A 59 -4.97 0.81 8.63
C ILE A 59 -5.09 -0.71 8.68
N ILE A 60 -4.33 -1.40 7.86
CA ILE A 60 -4.47 -2.84 7.67
C ILE A 60 -3.12 -3.55 7.71
N ASP A 61 -3.17 -4.85 7.95
CA ASP A 61 -2.13 -5.77 7.52
C ASP A 61 -2.50 -6.31 6.13
N TYR A 62 -1.61 -6.19 5.16
CA TYR A 62 -1.82 -6.82 3.86
C TYR A 62 -1.90 -8.34 3.97
N ARG A 63 -2.53 -9.00 3.00
CA ARG A 63 -2.50 -10.45 2.86
C ARG A 63 -1.08 -10.99 3.02
N GLY A 64 -0.90 -11.97 3.91
CA GLY A 64 0.38 -12.61 4.18
C GLY A 64 1.38 -11.77 4.99
N LEU A 65 0.99 -10.59 5.49
CA LEU A 65 1.78 -9.78 6.42
C LEU A 65 1.11 -9.70 7.79
N GLY A 66 1.91 -9.41 8.82
CA GLY A 66 1.42 -9.22 10.18
C GLY A 66 0.56 -10.39 10.66
N GLU A 67 -0.67 -10.08 11.05
CA GLU A 67 -1.68 -11.05 11.51
C GLU A 67 -2.68 -11.46 10.40
N SER A 68 -2.56 -10.89 9.19
CA SER A 68 -3.44 -11.26 8.09
C SER A 68 -2.99 -12.55 7.43
N THR A 69 -3.96 -13.45 7.16
CA THR A 69 -3.72 -14.66 6.38
C THR A 69 -3.69 -14.37 4.86
N ASP A 70 -3.29 -15.34 4.05
CA ASP A 70 -3.41 -15.26 2.59
C ASP A 70 -3.74 -16.66 2.02
N ASP A 71 -4.48 -16.68 0.93
CA ASP A 71 -4.66 -17.85 0.08
C ASP A 71 -3.74 -17.73 -1.15
N TYR A 72 -2.60 -18.37 -1.09
CA TYR A 72 -1.60 -18.34 -2.15
C TYR A 72 -2.05 -19.03 -3.45
N SER A 73 -3.18 -19.73 -3.46
CA SER A 73 -3.77 -20.29 -4.69
C SER A 73 -4.50 -19.25 -5.54
N VAL A 74 -4.89 -18.11 -4.94
CA VAL A 74 -5.54 -17.01 -5.65
C VAL A 74 -4.48 -16.09 -6.26
N PRO A 75 -4.48 -15.84 -7.59
CA PRO A 75 -3.53 -14.92 -8.22
C PRO A 75 -3.57 -13.52 -7.62
N ALA A 76 -2.40 -12.97 -7.26
CA ALA A 76 -2.33 -11.62 -6.70
C ALA A 76 -2.52 -10.57 -7.79
N SER A 77 -3.31 -9.55 -7.47
CA SER A 77 -3.52 -8.37 -8.31
C SER A 77 -3.88 -7.16 -7.46
N THR A 78 -3.65 -5.96 -7.98
CA THR A 78 -4.10 -4.73 -7.31
C THR A 78 -5.63 -4.66 -7.21
N GLN A 79 -6.34 -5.34 -8.10
CA GLN A 79 -7.80 -5.50 -8.03
C GLN A 79 -8.22 -6.38 -6.86
N LEU A 80 -7.53 -7.51 -6.60
CA LEU A 80 -7.79 -8.37 -5.46
C LEU A 80 -7.61 -7.58 -4.15
N PHE A 81 -6.52 -6.86 -4.02
CA PHE A 81 -6.28 -6.03 -2.83
C PHE A 81 -7.29 -4.89 -2.70
N ALA A 82 -7.76 -4.31 -3.82
CA ALA A 82 -8.83 -3.31 -3.78
C ALA A 82 -10.15 -3.92 -3.31
N ASP A 83 -10.48 -5.14 -3.73
CA ASP A 83 -11.67 -5.86 -3.27
C ASP A 83 -11.61 -6.15 -1.76
N ASP A 84 -10.42 -6.41 -1.22
CA ASP A 84 -10.23 -6.56 0.23
C ASP A 84 -10.51 -5.26 0.98
N ILE A 85 -10.01 -4.13 0.48
CA ILE A 85 -10.30 -2.82 1.09
C ILE A 85 -11.78 -2.49 1.00
N ILE A 86 -12.42 -2.73 -0.13
CA ILE A 86 -13.86 -2.53 -0.31
C ILE A 86 -14.64 -3.39 0.71
N GLY A 87 -14.30 -4.68 0.80
CA GLY A 87 -14.93 -5.59 1.76
C GLY A 87 -14.76 -5.15 3.22
N LEU A 88 -13.58 -4.65 3.58
CA LEU A 88 -13.33 -4.11 4.92
C LEU A 88 -14.14 -2.84 5.19
N LEU A 89 -14.19 -1.90 4.25
CA LEU A 89 -14.98 -0.67 4.42
C LEU A 89 -16.47 -0.96 4.53
N ASP A 90 -16.99 -1.92 3.75
CA ASP A 90 -18.38 -2.40 3.86
C ASP A 90 -18.61 -3.10 5.22
N HIS A 91 -17.69 -3.93 5.71
CA HIS A 91 -17.74 -4.56 7.03
C HIS A 91 -17.80 -3.53 8.16
N LEU A 92 -17.05 -2.45 8.05
CA LEU A 92 -17.01 -1.35 9.01
C LEU A 92 -18.16 -0.35 8.82
N ASN A 93 -19.05 -0.55 7.83
CA ASN A 93 -20.09 0.40 7.43
C ASN A 93 -19.57 1.82 7.15
N MET A 94 -18.33 1.93 6.69
CA MET A 94 -17.71 3.19 6.30
C MET A 94 -18.10 3.57 4.88
N LYS A 95 -18.49 4.83 4.70
CA LYS A 95 -18.87 5.39 3.40
C LYS A 95 -18.18 6.73 3.17
N SER A 96 -17.89 7.06 1.91
CA SER A 96 -17.32 8.36 1.55
C SER A 96 -16.04 8.65 2.33
N VAL A 97 -15.06 7.73 2.28
CA VAL A 97 -13.78 7.83 3.00
C VAL A 97 -12.79 8.76 2.29
N TYR A 98 -11.91 9.38 3.07
CA TYR A 98 -10.68 9.97 2.56
C TYR A 98 -9.67 8.85 2.31
N PHE A 99 -9.30 8.62 1.06
CA PHE A 99 -8.41 7.53 0.70
C PHE A 99 -6.96 8.03 0.56
N VAL A 100 -6.06 7.52 1.38
CA VAL A 100 -4.63 7.86 1.32
C VAL A 100 -3.86 6.63 0.85
N GLY A 101 -3.56 6.60 -0.46
CA GLY A 101 -2.78 5.55 -1.11
C GLY A 101 -1.34 5.99 -1.32
N LEU A 102 -0.40 5.31 -0.68
CA LEU A 102 0.99 5.72 -0.66
C LEU A 102 1.91 4.66 -1.28
N VAL A 103 3.04 5.15 -1.78
CA VAL A 103 4.21 4.38 -2.21
C VAL A 103 3.84 3.20 -3.10
N GLY A 104 3.42 3.50 -4.31
CA GLY A 104 3.18 2.52 -5.35
C GLY A 104 1.90 1.74 -5.17
N ILE A 105 1.97 0.53 -4.61
CA ILE A 105 0.84 -0.40 -4.55
C ILE A 105 -0.38 0.17 -3.82
N GLY A 106 -0.20 0.91 -2.73
CA GLY A 106 -1.31 1.51 -1.99
C GLY A 106 -2.09 2.51 -2.82
N ALA A 107 -1.38 3.31 -3.65
CA ALA A 107 -2.00 4.22 -4.60
C ALA A 107 -2.73 3.47 -5.73
N CYS A 108 -2.12 2.42 -6.30
CA CYS A 108 -2.74 1.58 -7.33
C CYS A 108 -4.02 0.88 -6.83
N ILE A 109 -4.01 0.44 -5.57
CA ILE A 109 -5.21 -0.11 -4.91
C ILE A 109 -6.30 0.96 -4.82
N GLY A 110 -5.96 2.17 -4.38
CA GLY A 110 -6.90 3.29 -4.29
C GLY A 110 -7.56 3.63 -5.63
N GLN A 111 -6.81 3.57 -6.72
CA GLN A 111 -7.34 3.77 -8.07
C GLN A 111 -8.44 2.73 -8.38
N TRP A 112 -8.21 1.44 -8.10
CA TRP A 112 -9.22 0.40 -8.32
C TRP A 112 -10.41 0.51 -7.37
N VAL A 113 -10.21 0.94 -6.11
CA VAL A 113 -11.34 1.22 -5.20
C VAL A 113 -12.20 2.33 -5.78
N ALA A 114 -11.60 3.41 -6.25
CA ALA A 114 -12.33 4.54 -6.84
C ALA A 114 -13.09 4.18 -8.12
N VAL A 115 -12.57 3.27 -8.95
CA VAL A 115 -13.26 2.76 -10.15
C VAL A 115 -14.41 1.84 -9.77
N LYS A 116 -14.17 0.85 -8.88
CA LYS A 116 -15.18 -0.16 -8.53
C LYS A 116 -16.28 0.37 -7.64
N ARG A 117 -15.97 1.32 -6.76
CA ARG A 117 -16.86 1.85 -5.74
C ARG A 117 -16.66 3.36 -5.59
N PRO A 118 -17.04 4.17 -6.61
CA PRO A 118 -16.93 5.62 -6.54
C PRO A 118 -17.68 6.24 -5.36
N ASP A 119 -18.75 5.58 -4.89
CA ASP A 119 -19.51 5.97 -3.69
C ASP A 119 -18.69 5.89 -2.39
N LEU A 120 -17.66 5.05 -2.33
CA LEU A 120 -16.80 4.91 -1.15
C LEU A 120 -15.72 5.98 -1.06
N VAL A 121 -15.26 6.56 -2.17
CA VAL A 121 -14.11 7.46 -2.18
C VAL A 121 -14.55 8.91 -2.29
N ARG A 122 -14.39 9.67 -1.20
CA ARG A 122 -14.69 11.10 -1.14
C ARG A 122 -13.66 11.95 -1.88
N CYS A 123 -12.40 11.68 -1.62
CA CYS A 123 -11.25 12.18 -2.36
C CYS A 123 -10.06 11.25 -2.11
N MET A 124 -9.03 11.37 -2.93
CA MET A 124 -7.90 10.45 -2.90
C MET A 124 -6.56 11.20 -2.92
N VAL A 125 -5.60 10.69 -2.17
CA VAL A 125 -4.17 11.02 -2.33
C VAL A 125 -3.49 9.82 -2.97
N ASN A 126 -2.81 10.03 -4.09
CA ASN A 126 -1.99 9.03 -4.77
C ASN A 126 -0.55 9.49 -4.80
N MET A 127 0.33 8.83 -4.05
CA MET A 127 1.74 9.18 -3.96
C MET A 127 2.64 8.08 -4.51
N GLY A 128 3.57 8.45 -5.40
CA GLY A 128 4.54 7.52 -5.99
C GLY A 128 3.85 6.37 -6.72
N CYS A 129 2.96 6.68 -7.66
CA CYS A 129 2.07 5.72 -8.31
C CYS A 129 2.30 5.60 -9.82
N TRP A 130 1.56 4.71 -10.43
CA TRP A 130 1.50 4.53 -11.88
C TRP A 130 0.09 4.14 -12.31
N THR A 131 -0.22 4.31 -13.60
CA THR A 131 -1.46 3.83 -14.22
C THR A 131 -1.29 2.44 -14.84
N TRP A 132 -0.07 2.11 -15.20
CA TRP A 132 0.34 0.79 -15.71
C TRP A 132 1.84 0.62 -15.52
N ALA A 133 2.28 -0.61 -15.31
CA ALA A 133 3.69 -0.93 -15.23
C ALA A 133 4.26 -0.98 -16.67
N ASP A 134 4.87 0.12 -17.11
CA ASP A 134 5.60 0.14 -18.36
C ASP A 134 6.79 -0.86 -18.33
N PRO A 135 7.41 -1.18 -19.47
CA PRO A 135 8.49 -2.17 -19.50
C PRO A 135 9.61 -1.88 -18.50
N MET A 136 10.03 -0.62 -18.35
CA MET A 136 11.11 -0.27 -17.42
C MET A 136 10.68 -0.47 -15.95
N LEU A 137 9.49 -0.03 -15.58
CA LEU A 137 8.96 -0.27 -14.23
C LEU A 137 8.76 -1.76 -13.96
N SER A 138 8.22 -2.49 -14.95
CA SER A 138 8.03 -3.94 -14.85
C SER A 138 9.36 -4.67 -14.61
N ASP A 139 10.44 -4.27 -15.29
CA ASP A 139 11.76 -4.85 -15.11
C ASP A 139 12.35 -4.49 -13.74
N HIS A 140 12.19 -3.26 -13.25
CA HIS A 140 12.59 -2.89 -11.88
C HIS A 140 11.89 -3.75 -10.84
N LEU A 141 10.55 -3.89 -10.94
CA LEU A 141 9.75 -4.67 -10.01
C LEU A 141 10.15 -6.15 -10.02
N GLN A 142 10.41 -6.72 -11.22
CA GLN A 142 10.87 -8.10 -11.35
C GLN A 142 12.24 -8.26 -10.70
N ALA A 143 13.19 -7.36 -10.99
CA ALA A 143 14.54 -7.42 -10.42
C ALA A 143 14.52 -7.36 -8.88
N PHE A 144 13.61 -6.60 -8.28
CA PHE A 144 13.46 -6.57 -6.82
C PHE A 144 13.02 -7.92 -6.25
N GLY A 145 12.07 -8.58 -6.92
CA GLY A 145 11.67 -9.95 -6.58
C GLY A 145 12.80 -10.95 -6.71
N ASP A 146 13.49 -10.94 -7.87
CA ASP A 146 14.58 -11.86 -8.18
C ASP A 146 15.76 -11.72 -7.21
N ILE A 147 16.13 -10.47 -6.85
CA ILE A 147 17.17 -10.22 -5.85
C ILE A 147 16.77 -10.81 -4.49
N HIS A 148 15.53 -10.61 -4.06
CA HIS A 148 15.07 -11.18 -2.80
C HIS A 148 15.06 -12.71 -2.84
N GLU A 149 14.60 -13.32 -3.94
CA GLU A 149 14.50 -14.77 -4.08
C GLU A 149 15.89 -15.44 -4.17
N HIS A 150 16.81 -14.87 -4.95
CA HIS A 150 18.07 -15.54 -5.29
C HIS A 150 19.28 -15.03 -4.50
N ALA A 151 19.26 -13.79 -4.03
CA ALA A 151 20.35 -13.19 -3.25
C ALA A 151 19.95 -12.89 -1.79
N GLY A 152 18.66 -13.06 -1.44
CA GLY A 152 18.12 -12.92 -0.10
C GLY A 152 17.67 -11.50 0.25
N PHE A 153 16.96 -11.42 1.39
CA PHE A 153 16.30 -10.18 1.84
C PHE A 153 17.27 -9.01 1.98
N HIS A 154 18.43 -9.20 2.58
CA HIS A 154 19.38 -8.10 2.80
C HIS A 154 19.93 -7.51 1.51
N ALA A 155 20.13 -8.31 0.47
CA ALA A 155 20.55 -7.84 -0.84
C ALA A 155 19.44 -6.99 -1.49
N PHE A 156 18.20 -7.48 -1.45
CA PHE A 156 17.02 -6.73 -1.89
C PHE A 156 16.89 -5.41 -1.14
N GLN A 157 16.88 -5.46 0.19
CA GLN A 157 16.69 -4.28 1.04
C GLN A 157 17.75 -3.20 0.78
N SER A 158 19.02 -3.58 0.73
CA SER A 158 20.12 -2.63 0.50
C SER A 158 20.07 -2.01 -0.90
N MET A 159 19.74 -2.82 -1.93
CA MET A 159 19.60 -2.33 -3.30
C MET A 159 18.45 -1.32 -3.41
N VAL A 160 17.25 -1.68 -2.95
CA VAL A 160 16.08 -0.80 -3.05
C VAL A 160 16.26 0.45 -2.19
N ALA A 161 16.82 0.33 -0.98
CA ALA A 161 17.10 1.48 -0.14
C ALA A 161 18.10 2.45 -0.80
N SER A 162 19.13 1.95 -1.48
CA SER A 162 20.08 2.80 -2.20
C SER A 162 19.47 3.57 -3.37
N LEU A 163 18.37 3.07 -3.95
CA LEU A 163 17.62 3.75 -5.00
C LEU A 163 16.55 4.72 -4.45
N SER A 164 16.09 4.50 -3.21
CA SER A 164 14.96 5.25 -2.63
C SER A 164 15.38 6.46 -1.81
N PHE A 165 16.63 6.51 -1.35
CA PHE A 165 17.11 7.58 -0.48
C PHE A 165 18.29 8.33 -1.10
N LYS A 166 18.35 9.65 -0.87
CA LYS A 166 19.52 10.45 -1.27
C LYS A 166 20.78 9.94 -0.57
N PRO A 167 21.95 9.97 -1.24
CA PRO A 167 23.19 9.41 -0.71
C PRO A 167 23.55 9.90 0.70
N ASP A 168 23.45 11.19 0.96
CA ASP A 168 23.77 11.75 2.28
C ASP A 168 22.86 11.20 3.37
N TYR A 169 21.54 11.11 3.08
CA TYR A 169 20.58 10.55 4.03
C TYR A 169 20.80 9.05 4.25
N TYR A 170 21.02 8.30 3.16
CA TYR A 170 21.30 6.87 3.23
C TYR A 170 22.56 6.60 4.07
N ASN A 171 23.66 7.29 3.79
CA ASN A 171 24.92 7.09 4.50
C ASN A 171 24.81 7.44 5.99
N ALA A 172 24.09 8.52 6.34
CA ALA A 172 23.88 8.94 7.71
C ALA A 172 22.92 8.03 8.52
N ASN A 173 22.05 7.28 7.84
CA ASN A 173 20.97 6.51 8.48
C ASN A 173 21.01 5.01 8.13
N ARG A 174 22.08 4.52 7.51
CA ARG A 174 22.17 3.16 6.97
C ARG A 174 21.77 2.08 7.99
N GLU A 175 22.21 2.20 9.24
CA GLU A 175 21.90 1.23 10.30
C GLU A 175 20.40 1.22 10.68
N LYS A 176 19.70 2.34 10.48
CA LYS A 176 18.24 2.43 10.72
C LYS A 176 17.42 1.97 9.50
N LEU A 177 18.00 2.09 8.32
CA LEU A 177 17.31 1.74 7.08
C LEU A 177 17.38 0.25 6.78
N LEU A 178 18.39 -0.45 7.28
CA LEU A 178 18.65 -1.85 6.97
C LEU A 178 18.37 -2.77 8.18
N GLY A 179 18.14 -4.05 7.90
CA GLY A 179 17.81 -5.08 8.89
C GLY A 179 16.29 -5.24 9.08
N SER A 180 15.88 -6.14 9.97
CA SER A 180 14.48 -6.50 10.22
C SER A 180 13.61 -5.33 10.74
N GLY A 181 14.22 -4.37 11.42
CA GLY A 181 13.56 -3.13 11.87
C GLY A 181 13.64 -1.98 10.87
N GLY A 182 14.31 -2.16 9.73
CA GLY A 182 14.47 -1.15 8.69
C GLY A 182 13.32 -1.14 7.68
N VAL A 183 13.56 -0.42 6.57
CA VAL A 183 12.56 -0.34 5.48
C VAL A 183 12.34 -1.73 4.87
N TRP A 184 11.10 -2.03 4.50
CA TRP A 184 10.65 -3.35 3.99
C TRP A 184 10.96 -4.53 4.93
N GLY A 185 11.27 -4.28 6.20
CA GLY A 185 11.61 -5.33 7.18
C GLY A 185 10.53 -6.38 7.38
N ALA A 186 9.27 -6.03 7.14
CA ALA A 186 8.15 -6.99 7.19
C ALA A 186 8.24 -8.10 6.14
N LEU A 187 9.03 -7.91 5.07
CA LEU A 187 9.23 -8.90 4.01
C LEU A 187 10.35 -9.90 4.33
N GLU A 188 11.11 -9.71 5.41
CA GLU A 188 12.14 -10.67 5.82
C GLU A 188 11.51 -12.03 6.12
N GLY A 189 12.02 -13.08 5.49
CA GLY A 189 11.46 -14.43 5.57
C GLY A 189 10.11 -14.64 4.86
N ARG A 190 9.60 -13.66 4.12
CA ARG A 190 8.29 -13.68 3.46
C ARG A 190 8.40 -13.54 1.94
N ILE A 191 9.28 -14.33 1.33
CA ILE A 191 9.52 -14.23 -0.13
C ILE A 191 8.25 -14.46 -0.96
N GLN A 192 7.40 -15.41 -0.59
CA GLN A 192 6.16 -15.68 -1.32
C GLN A 192 5.22 -14.47 -1.31
N THR A 193 5.08 -13.80 -0.17
CA THR A 193 4.29 -12.56 -0.06
C THR A 193 4.90 -11.44 -0.91
N HIS A 194 6.23 -11.29 -0.91
CA HIS A 194 6.89 -10.29 -1.74
C HIS A 194 6.65 -10.55 -3.23
N LEU A 195 6.82 -11.78 -3.71
CA LEU A 195 6.57 -12.13 -5.12
C LEU A 195 5.12 -11.86 -5.53
N ARG A 196 4.15 -12.04 -4.63
CA ARG A 196 2.75 -11.68 -4.87
C ARG A 196 2.56 -10.16 -5.03
N PHE A 197 3.23 -9.35 -4.24
CA PHE A 197 3.22 -7.90 -4.43
C PHE A 197 3.87 -7.51 -5.76
N VAL A 198 4.99 -8.11 -6.12
CA VAL A 198 5.64 -7.90 -7.44
C VAL A 198 4.68 -8.26 -8.57
N GLN A 199 4.02 -9.42 -8.50
CA GLN A 199 3.02 -9.85 -9.47
C GLN A 199 1.87 -8.84 -9.60
N ALA A 200 1.30 -8.42 -8.48
CA ALA A 200 0.19 -7.46 -8.46
C ALA A 200 0.59 -6.10 -9.05
N CYS A 201 1.77 -5.60 -8.69
CA CYS A 201 2.28 -4.33 -9.18
C CYS A 201 2.56 -4.35 -10.69
N ARG A 202 3.19 -5.43 -11.19
CA ARG A 202 3.47 -5.59 -12.62
C ARG A 202 2.22 -5.77 -13.46
N GLY A 203 1.19 -6.41 -12.90
CA GLY A 203 -0.10 -6.62 -13.56
C GLY A 203 -1.05 -5.43 -13.47
N HIS A 204 -0.66 -4.35 -12.78
CA HIS A 204 -1.52 -3.18 -12.67
C HIS A 204 -1.63 -2.43 -14.00
N ASP A 205 -2.85 -2.28 -14.49
CA ASP A 205 -3.18 -1.44 -15.65
C ASP A 205 -4.60 -0.88 -15.50
N ILE A 206 -4.71 0.42 -15.33
CA ILE A 206 -5.98 1.13 -15.14
C ILE A 206 -6.24 2.16 -16.25
N ARG A 207 -5.42 2.20 -17.29
CA ARG A 207 -5.48 3.23 -18.33
C ARG A 207 -6.85 3.39 -18.97
N SER A 208 -7.57 2.29 -19.20
CA SER A 208 -8.91 2.31 -19.77
C SER A 208 -10.01 2.80 -18.81
N HIS A 209 -9.68 2.96 -17.52
CA HIS A 209 -10.62 3.32 -16.45
C HIS A 209 -10.33 4.66 -15.80
N LEU A 210 -9.34 5.42 -16.27
CA LEU A 210 -9.00 6.72 -15.66
C LEU A 210 -10.19 7.68 -15.67
N GLY A 211 -10.99 7.66 -16.74
CA GLY A 211 -12.20 8.45 -16.83
C GLY A 211 -13.34 8.04 -15.90
N ASP A 212 -13.25 6.84 -15.29
CA ASP A 212 -14.24 6.33 -14.33
C ASP A 212 -13.94 6.78 -12.90
N ILE A 213 -12.74 7.33 -12.64
CA ILE A 213 -12.38 7.89 -11.34
C ILE A 213 -13.00 9.27 -11.19
N GLU A 214 -14.06 9.36 -10.38
CA GLU A 214 -14.80 10.60 -10.13
C GLU A 214 -14.22 11.40 -8.95
N ALA A 215 -13.55 10.72 -8.03
CA ALA A 215 -13.02 11.32 -6.81
C ALA A 215 -11.93 12.35 -7.11
N PRO A 216 -11.99 13.57 -6.53
CA PRO A 216 -10.88 14.51 -6.58
C PRO A 216 -9.60 13.85 -6.06
N THR A 217 -8.53 13.91 -6.84
CA THR A 217 -7.30 13.17 -6.56
C THR A 217 -6.09 14.08 -6.53
N LEU A 218 -5.39 14.11 -5.41
CA LEU A 218 -4.08 14.73 -5.31
C LEU A 218 -3.00 13.73 -5.70
N VAL A 219 -2.27 14.01 -6.78
CA VAL A 219 -1.13 13.20 -7.23
C VAL A 219 0.16 13.81 -6.69
N ILE A 220 0.96 13.00 -5.98
CA ILE A 220 2.22 13.42 -5.39
C ILE A 220 3.34 12.51 -5.90
N HIS A 221 4.45 13.12 -6.31
CA HIS A 221 5.68 12.40 -6.65
C HIS A 221 6.93 13.17 -6.21
N ALA A 222 8.04 12.47 -6.06
CA ALA A 222 9.34 13.10 -5.88
C ALA A 222 9.98 13.33 -7.26
N GLY A 223 10.49 14.56 -7.50
CA GLY A 223 11.03 14.95 -8.82
C GLY A 223 12.25 14.14 -9.26
N GLU A 224 13.00 13.57 -8.32
CA GLU A 224 14.19 12.74 -8.58
C GLU A 224 13.91 11.23 -8.46
N ASP A 225 12.66 10.81 -8.24
CA ASP A 225 12.29 9.40 -8.15
C ASP A 225 12.36 8.75 -9.54
N ILE A 226 13.29 7.80 -9.70
CA ILE A 226 13.50 7.09 -10.95
C ILE A 226 12.57 5.87 -11.12
N ILE A 227 11.90 5.44 -10.06
CA ILE A 227 11.00 4.28 -10.07
C ILE A 227 9.55 4.73 -10.30
N THR A 228 9.03 5.57 -9.40
CA THR A 228 7.61 6.00 -9.38
C THR A 228 7.45 7.53 -9.42
N GLY A 229 8.37 8.21 -10.06
CA GLY A 229 8.39 9.66 -10.20
C GLY A 229 7.54 10.22 -11.35
N PRO A 230 7.91 11.40 -11.87
CA PRO A 230 7.10 12.11 -12.89
C PRO A 230 6.77 11.26 -14.11
N ARG A 231 7.65 10.37 -14.52
CA ARG A 231 7.46 9.50 -15.70
C ARG A 231 6.23 8.60 -15.56
N THR A 232 5.98 8.06 -14.38
CA THR A 232 4.90 7.10 -14.15
C THR A 232 3.60 7.76 -13.70
N THR A 233 3.65 8.95 -13.09
CA THR A 233 2.47 9.69 -12.59
C THR A 233 1.79 10.55 -13.66
N LYS A 234 2.52 10.96 -14.71
CA LYS A 234 2.02 11.89 -15.73
C LYS A 234 0.72 11.41 -16.40
N LEU A 235 0.63 10.13 -16.76
CA LEU A 235 -0.58 9.60 -17.37
C LEU A 235 -1.79 9.64 -16.41
N LEU A 236 -1.55 9.50 -15.10
CA LEU A 236 -2.60 9.64 -14.11
C LEU A 236 -3.10 11.09 -14.06
N GLU A 237 -2.19 12.05 -13.97
CA GLU A 237 -2.52 13.49 -13.95
C GLU A 237 -3.32 13.90 -15.19
N GLU A 238 -2.89 13.46 -16.39
CA GLU A 238 -3.54 13.78 -17.67
C GLU A 238 -4.88 13.05 -17.87
N GLY A 239 -5.05 11.87 -17.27
CA GLY A 239 -6.23 11.03 -17.48
C GLY A 239 -7.36 11.25 -16.47
N LEU A 240 -7.08 11.84 -15.32
CA LEU A 240 -8.07 12.15 -14.31
C LEU A 240 -8.89 13.40 -14.68
N ARG A 241 -10.18 13.37 -14.33
CA ARG A 241 -11.07 14.52 -14.54
C ARG A 241 -10.85 15.65 -13.52
N ASN A 242 -10.40 15.29 -12.31
CA ASN A 242 -10.28 16.17 -11.16
C ASN A 242 -8.96 15.89 -10.42
N SER A 243 -7.82 16.27 -11.03
CA SER A 243 -6.48 16.17 -10.43
C SER A 243 -5.89 17.55 -10.16
#